data_70206d870d283d00dac4eb9386654163
#
_entry.id   70206d870d283d00dac4eb9386654163
#
_cell.length_a   1.000
_cell.length_b   1.000
_cell.length_c   1.000
_cell.angle_alpha   90.00
_cell.angle_beta   90.00
_cell.angle_gamma   90.00
#
_symmetry.space_group_name_H-M   'P 1'
#
loop_
_entity.id
_entity.type
_entity.pdbx_description
1 polymer ?
#
loop_
_entity_poly.entity_id
_entity_poly.type
_entity_poly.pdbx_seq_one_letter_code
_entity_poly.pdbx_strand_id
1 'polypeptide(L)'
;HRQDPVSEKEVARNTKVADLQGNMNPFVEQPALVEYIWGTMKGKPYDCEGEVLPPDPGTVDGAITCQEAREKALALAKGSQSTEEYVVVGYVTSLNGSYSTQYKSQSFWVADTPDGGNVFYAFQCYYDKPVVKGDKVSLTGKLLNYNGTPEMKWGQTEVLIPTGVERTEVEKLDWQDEKVEVYSVTGQNISSLRHTLPQGVYILRDENKVNKIVVQ
;
A
#
# COMPACT_ATOMS: atom_id res chain seq x y z
N HIS A 1 -13.64 11.15 26.95
CA HIS A 1 -13.07 12.30 26.24
C HIS A 1 -13.96 13.55 26.35
N ARG A 2 -15.22 13.57 25.87
CA ARG A 2 -16.10 14.74 26.02
C ARG A 2 -16.53 15.02 27.47
N GLN A 3 -16.64 13.96 28.27
CA GLN A 3 -17.01 14.02 29.70
C GLN A 3 -15.80 14.25 30.61
N ASP A 4 -14.60 13.91 30.15
CA ASP A 4 -13.34 14.03 30.87
C ASP A 4 -12.28 14.61 29.93
N PRO A 5 -12.21 15.94 29.80
CA PRO A 5 -11.23 16.62 28.96
C PRO A 5 -9.83 16.49 29.55
N VAL A 6 -8.83 16.56 28.69
CA VAL A 6 -7.42 16.50 29.08
C VAL A 6 -7.10 17.60 30.10
N SER A 7 -6.60 17.21 31.26
CA SER A 7 -6.25 18.12 32.35
C SER A 7 -4.81 18.67 32.19
N GLU A 8 -4.52 19.82 32.81
CA GLU A 8 -3.16 20.39 32.85
C GLU A 8 -2.12 19.40 33.41
N LYS A 9 -2.53 18.54 34.37
CA LYS A 9 -1.68 17.50 34.96
C LYS A 9 -1.30 16.44 33.94
N GLU A 10 -2.23 16.07 33.04
CA GLU A 10 -1.98 15.10 31.97
C GLU A 10 -1.06 15.70 30.92
N VAL A 11 -1.24 16.96 30.54
CA VAL A 11 -0.35 17.69 29.63
C VAL A 11 1.08 17.73 30.21
N ALA A 12 1.22 18.15 31.47
CA ALA A 12 2.53 18.23 32.14
C ALA A 12 3.21 16.85 32.24
N ARG A 13 2.43 15.78 32.49
CA ARG A 13 2.94 14.40 32.49
C ARG A 13 3.37 13.97 31.09
N ASN A 14 2.57 14.28 30.06
CA ASN A 14 2.87 13.94 28.68
C ASN A 14 4.21 14.55 28.21
N THR A 15 4.45 15.83 28.54
CA THR A 15 5.71 16.51 28.26
C THR A 15 6.90 15.81 28.93
N LYS A 16 6.78 15.48 30.24
CA LYS A 16 7.86 14.79 30.97
C LYS A 16 8.14 13.38 30.42
N VAL A 17 7.11 12.67 29.99
CA VAL A 17 7.25 11.34 29.38
C VAL A 17 7.91 11.46 27.99
N ALA A 18 7.57 12.50 27.24
CA ALA A 18 8.19 12.76 25.95
C ALA A 18 9.70 13.02 26.03
N ASP A 19 10.16 13.72 27.07
CA ASP A 19 11.60 13.94 27.34
C ASP A 19 12.38 12.61 27.52
N LEU A 20 11.71 11.56 28.01
CA LEU A 20 12.30 10.24 28.24
C LEU A 20 12.14 9.27 27.06
N GLN A 21 11.00 9.35 26.34
CA GLN A 21 10.62 8.42 25.29
C GLN A 21 10.84 8.97 23.88
N GLY A 22 11.08 10.27 23.75
CA GLY A 22 11.27 10.95 22.46
C GLY A 22 9.98 11.21 21.67
N ASN A 23 8.80 10.90 22.24
CA ASN A 23 7.49 11.16 21.63
C ASN A 23 6.43 11.48 22.67
N MET A 24 5.43 12.29 22.28
CA MET A 24 4.26 12.59 23.08
C MET A 24 3.11 11.60 22.81
N ASN A 25 2.20 11.46 23.77
CA ASN A 25 0.96 10.74 23.53
C ASN A 25 0.02 11.62 22.65
N PRO A 26 -0.28 11.21 21.42
CA PRO A 26 -1.05 12.03 20.49
C PRO A 26 -2.48 12.32 20.99
N PHE A 27 -3.07 11.48 21.83
CA PHE A 27 -4.40 11.71 22.36
C PHE A 27 -4.46 12.75 23.49
N VAL A 28 -3.32 13.04 24.11
CA VAL A 28 -3.19 14.14 25.06
C VAL A 28 -2.88 15.44 24.36
N GLU A 29 -2.04 15.40 23.33
CA GLU A 29 -1.65 16.56 22.55
C GLU A 29 -2.78 17.02 21.61
N GLN A 30 -3.46 16.07 21.00
CA GLN A 30 -4.53 16.31 20.03
C GLN A 30 -5.78 15.48 20.38
N PRO A 31 -6.54 15.90 21.40
CA PRO A 31 -7.70 15.11 21.87
C PRO A 31 -8.77 14.88 20.82
N ALA A 32 -8.84 15.74 19.78
CA ALA A 32 -9.77 15.61 18.68
C ALA A 32 -9.57 14.32 17.85
N LEU A 33 -8.38 13.70 17.88
CA LEU A 33 -8.12 12.43 17.21
C LEU A 33 -9.10 11.31 17.59
N VAL A 34 -9.64 11.35 18.81
CA VAL A 34 -10.64 10.38 19.29
C VAL A 34 -11.87 10.36 18.38
N GLU A 35 -12.31 11.53 17.88
CA GLU A 35 -13.48 11.63 16.99
C GLU A 35 -13.20 11.00 15.61
N TYR A 36 -11.95 11.06 15.14
CA TYR A 36 -11.57 10.51 13.85
C TYR A 36 -11.34 9.00 13.88
N ILE A 37 -11.00 8.44 15.05
CA ILE A 37 -10.74 7.00 15.20
C ILE A 37 -12.02 6.25 15.62
N TRP A 38 -12.76 6.79 16.60
CA TRP A 38 -13.92 6.12 17.20
C TRP A 38 -15.23 6.92 17.14
N GLY A 39 -15.17 8.20 16.76
CA GLY A 39 -16.32 9.10 16.74
C GLY A 39 -16.96 9.30 15.37
N THR A 40 -17.66 10.43 15.24
CA THR A 40 -18.45 10.79 14.05
C THR A 40 -17.60 11.17 12.83
N MET A 41 -16.31 11.45 13.04
CA MET A 41 -15.36 11.82 11.99
C MET A 41 -14.56 10.62 11.48
N LYS A 42 -14.91 9.40 11.89
CA LYS A 42 -14.24 8.17 11.46
C LYS A 42 -14.19 8.05 9.94
N GLY A 43 -12.97 7.83 9.41
CA GLY A 43 -12.74 7.71 7.97
C GLY A 43 -12.56 9.04 7.24
N LYS A 44 -12.60 10.16 7.93
CA LYS A 44 -12.20 11.46 7.37
C LYS A 44 -10.73 11.74 7.70
N PRO A 45 -9.99 12.45 6.85
CA PRO A 45 -8.63 12.87 7.15
C PRO A 45 -8.65 13.81 8.37
N TYR A 46 -7.65 13.67 9.23
CA TYR A 46 -7.46 14.57 10.36
C TYR A 46 -6.67 15.79 9.91
N ASP A 47 -7.28 16.95 9.99
CA ASP A 47 -6.63 18.24 9.76
C ASP A 47 -6.14 18.77 11.12
N CYS A 48 -4.85 18.66 11.37
CA CYS A 48 -4.20 19.33 12.50
C CYS A 48 -3.87 20.76 12.03
N GLU A 49 -4.69 21.72 12.40
CA GLU A 49 -4.63 23.14 12.11
C GLU A 49 -3.24 23.65 11.68
N GLY A 50 -3.00 23.79 10.38
CA GLY A 50 -1.82 24.42 9.81
C GLY A 50 -0.64 23.52 9.44
N GLU A 51 -0.63 22.25 9.74
CA GLU A 51 0.27 21.31 9.08
C GLU A 51 -0.40 20.81 7.79
N VAL A 52 0.19 21.13 6.67
CA VAL A 52 -0.09 20.43 5.41
C VAL A 52 0.35 18.98 5.68
N LEU A 53 -0.63 18.13 6.03
CA LEU A 53 -0.37 16.70 6.06
C LEU A 53 0.28 16.33 4.72
N PRO A 54 1.39 15.59 4.73
CA PRO A 54 1.89 15.03 3.48
C PRO A 54 0.70 14.35 2.79
N PRO A 55 0.51 14.55 1.49
CA PRO A 55 -0.60 13.94 0.77
C PRO A 55 -0.64 12.46 1.14
N ASP A 56 -1.84 11.95 1.44
CA ASP A 56 -2.04 10.52 1.78
C ASP A 56 -1.28 9.70 0.74
N PRO A 57 -0.31 8.86 1.15
CA PRO A 57 0.47 8.10 0.19
C PRO A 57 -0.49 7.37 -0.75
N GLY A 58 -0.40 7.70 -2.04
CA GLY A 58 -1.30 7.19 -3.07
C GLY A 58 -2.47 8.11 -3.43
N THR A 59 -2.47 9.38 -3.05
CA THR A 59 -3.29 10.41 -3.69
C THR A 59 -2.52 11.04 -4.86
N VAL A 60 -3.23 11.26 -5.95
CA VAL A 60 -2.72 11.98 -7.13
C VAL A 60 -3.61 13.21 -7.32
N ASP A 61 -3.02 14.39 -7.40
CA ASP A 61 -3.76 15.62 -7.58
C ASP A 61 -4.54 15.59 -8.91
N GLY A 62 -5.82 15.97 -8.86
CA GLY A 62 -6.70 15.94 -10.02
C GLY A 62 -7.18 14.53 -10.45
N ALA A 63 -6.85 13.49 -9.72
CA ALA A 63 -7.33 12.14 -10.00
C ALA A 63 -8.82 12.00 -9.68
N ILE A 64 -9.49 11.15 -10.46
CA ILE A 64 -10.88 10.73 -10.21
C ILE A 64 -10.91 9.31 -9.62
N THR A 65 -12.00 9.00 -8.93
CA THR A 65 -12.26 7.67 -8.38
C THR A 65 -12.58 6.64 -9.48
N CYS A 66 -12.49 5.36 -9.16
CA CYS A 66 -12.91 4.29 -10.08
C CYS A 66 -14.40 4.37 -10.40
N GLN A 67 -15.23 4.77 -9.43
CA GLN A 67 -16.65 4.94 -9.62
C GLN A 67 -16.96 6.11 -10.57
N GLU A 68 -16.30 7.26 -10.39
CA GLU A 68 -16.44 8.41 -11.31
C GLU A 68 -15.95 8.07 -12.72
N ALA A 69 -14.83 7.36 -12.85
CA ALA A 69 -14.32 6.89 -14.13
C ALA A 69 -15.31 5.95 -14.83
N ARG A 70 -15.93 5.04 -14.08
CA ARG A 70 -17.00 4.15 -14.56
C ARG A 70 -18.19 4.94 -15.09
N GLU A 71 -18.69 5.90 -14.33
CA GLU A 71 -19.86 6.72 -14.71
C GLU A 71 -19.57 7.54 -15.98
N LYS A 72 -18.41 8.20 -16.03
CA LYS A 72 -17.95 8.96 -17.19
C LYS A 72 -17.79 8.06 -18.42
N ALA A 73 -17.17 6.90 -18.28
CA ALA A 73 -16.98 5.95 -19.37
C ALA A 73 -18.32 5.45 -19.91
N LEU A 74 -19.26 5.06 -19.03
CA LEU A 74 -20.58 4.55 -19.45
C LEU A 74 -21.49 5.64 -20.04
N ALA A 75 -21.25 6.92 -19.77
CA ALA A 75 -21.94 8.03 -20.40
C ALA A 75 -21.53 8.23 -21.87
N LEU A 76 -20.39 7.67 -22.29
CA LEU A 76 -19.95 7.69 -23.68
C LEU A 76 -20.79 6.71 -24.53
N ALA A 77 -20.91 7.00 -25.83
CA ALA A 77 -21.50 6.04 -26.74
C ALA A 77 -20.68 4.73 -26.76
N LYS A 78 -21.34 3.60 -26.95
CA LYS A 78 -20.66 2.29 -27.05
C LYS A 78 -19.58 2.29 -28.13
N GLY A 79 -18.38 1.88 -27.77
CA GLY A 79 -17.21 1.88 -28.64
C GLY A 79 -16.47 3.23 -28.70
N SER A 80 -16.93 4.27 -27.99
CA SER A 80 -16.32 5.60 -28.00
C SER A 80 -15.39 5.82 -26.81
N GLN A 81 -14.33 6.62 -27.06
CA GLN A 81 -13.40 7.09 -26.06
C GLN A 81 -13.68 8.55 -25.67
N SER A 82 -13.25 8.94 -24.49
CA SER A 82 -13.23 10.34 -24.08
C SER A 82 -12.26 11.16 -24.93
N THR A 83 -12.54 12.45 -25.10
CA THR A 83 -11.63 13.40 -25.74
C THR A 83 -10.43 13.71 -24.86
N GLU A 84 -10.67 13.80 -23.56
CA GLU A 84 -9.69 14.14 -22.52
C GLU A 84 -9.09 12.87 -21.91
N GLU A 85 -7.88 13.02 -21.39
CA GLU A 85 -7.24 12.01 -20.55
C GLU A 85 -7.61 12.24 -19.08
N TYR A 86 -7.69 11.15 -18.34
CA TYR A 86 -8.03 11.14 -16.93
C TYR A 86 -6.95 10.37 -16.16
N VAL A 87 -6.76 10.76 -14.91
CA VAL A 87 -6.01 9.96 -13.95
C VAL A 87 -7.02 9.29 -13.03
N VAL A 88 -7.05 7.97 -13.03
CA VAL A 88 -7.94 7.15 -12.19
C VAL A 88 -7.11 6.49 -11.12
N VAL A 89 -7.46 6.67 -9.84
CA VAL A 89 -6.79 6.02 -8.71
C VAL A 89 -7.69 4.96 -8.12
N GLY A 90 -7.12 3.77 -7.87
CA GLY A 90 -7.86 2.67 -7.25
C GLY A 90 -6.98 1.52 -6.83
N TYR A 91 -7.60 0.52 -6.22
CA TYR A 91 -6.95 -0.72 -5.79
C TYR A 91 -7.19 -1.82 -6.81
N VAL A 92 -6.15 -2.58 -7.14
CA VAL A 92 -6.26 -3.77 -8.00
C VAL A 92 -7.07 -4.85 -7.28
N THR A 93 -8.26 -5.16 -7.78
CA THR A 93 -9.18 -6.14 -7.18
C THR A 93 -9.04 -7.53 -7.75
N SER A 94 -8.75 -7.62 -9.05
CA SER A 94 -8.49 -8.89 -9.73
C SER A 94 -7.62 -8.71 -10.97
N LEU A 95 -6.84 -9.72 -11.30
CA LEU A 95 -6.03 -9.77 -12.51
C LEU A 95 -6.78 -10.50 -13.62
N ASN A 96 -6.63 -10.05 -14.85
CA ASN A 96 -7.17 -10.71 -16.04
C ASN A 96 -6.02 -11.09 -16.99
N GLY A 97 -5.51 -12.29 -16.82
CA GLY A 97 -4.34 -12.79 -17.53
C GLY A 97 -3.00 -12.45 -16.86
N SER A 98 -1.93 -12.92 -17.48
CA SER A 98 -0.56 -12.71 -17.01
C SER A 98 0.02 -11.41 -17.54
N TYR A 99 1.01 -10.87 -16.85
CA TYR A 99 1.81 -9.75 -17.32
C TYR A 99 2.57 -10.12 -18.61
N SER A 100 2.49 -9.27 -19.62
CA SER A 100 3.25 -9.43 -20.85
C SER A 100 4.60 -8.73 -20.76
N THR A 101 5.68 -9.50 -20.68
CA THR A 101 7.04 -8.96 -20.69
C THR A 101 7.41 -8.32 -22.02
N GLN A 102 6.84 -8.79 -23.12
CA GLN A 102 7.07 -8.27 -24.47
C GLN A 102 6.46 -6.87 -24.64
N TYR A 103 5.22 -6.68 -24.16
CA TYR A 103 4.49 -5.41 -24.31
C TYR A 103 4.52 -4.56 -23.05
N LYS A 104 5.16 -5.05 -21.97
CA LYS A 104 5.18 -4.39 -20.65
C LYS A 104 3.78 -3.93 -20.22
N SER A 105 2.81 -4.81 -20.34
CA SER A 105 1.40 -4.49 -20.09
C SER A 105 0.68 -5.61 -19.38
N GLN A 106 -0.38 -5.24 -18.66
CA GLN A 106 -1.25 -6.17 -17.95
C GLN A 106 -2.70 -5.68 -17.98
N SER A 107 -3.62 -6.62 -17.89
CA SER A 107 -5.04 -6.32 -17.76
C SER A 107 -5.51 -6.69 -16.36
N PHE A 108 -6.28 -5.79 -15.74
CA PHE A 108 -6.75 -5.96 -14.37
C PHE A 108 -7.97 -5.08 -14.07
N TRP A 109 -8.68 -5.40 -13.01
CA TRP A 109 -9.77 -4.59 -12.50
C TRP A 109 -9.33 -3.77 -11.29
N VAL A 110 -9.89 -2.57 -11.18
CA VAL A 110 -9.68 -1.67 -10.05
C VAL A 110 -10.99 -1.22 -9.43
N ALA A 111 -10.94 -0.87 -8.15
CA ALA A 111 -12.03 -0.27 -7.39
C ALA A 111 -11.51 0.76 -6.38
N ASP A 112 -12.40 1.57 -5.80
CA ASP A 112 -12.06 2.61 -4.83
C ASP A 112 -11.61 2.03 -3.48
N THR A 113 -11.94 0.76 -3.20
CA THR A 113 -11.50 0.02 -2.01
C THR A 113 -10.91 -1.33 -2.39
N PRO A 114 -10.01 -1.92 -1.58
CA PRO A 114 -9.41 -3.23 -1.86
C PRO A 114 -10.42 -4.35 -2.05
N ASP A 115 -11.58 -4.26 -1.39
CA ASP A 115 -12.67 -5.24 -1.43
C ASP A 115 -13.84 -4.79 -2.31
N GLY A 116 -13.68 -3.71 -3.07
CA GLY A 116 -14.74 -3.04 -3.83
C GLY A 116 -15.26 -3.75 -5.07
N GLY A 117 -14.78 -4.96 -5.36
CA GLY A 117 -15.16 -5.71 -6.55
C GLY A 117 -14.54 -5.14 -7.85
N ASN A 118 -15.13 -5.49 -9.00
CA ASN A 118 -14.62 -5.08 -10.31
C ASN A 118 -15.41 -3.86 -10.80
N VAL A 119 -14.88 -2.65 -10.61
CA VAL A 119 -15.58 -1.39 -10.91
C VAL A 119 -15.16 -0.81 -12.25
N PHE A 120 -13.84 -0.69 -12.48
CA PHE A 120 -13.26 -0.11 -13.69
C PHE A 120 -12.17 -1.02 -14.24
N TYR A 121 -12.11 -1.20 -15.57
CA TYR A 121 -11.21 -2.14 -16.21
C TYR A 121 -10.00 -1.47 -16.85
N ALA A 122 -8.80 -1.90 -16.48
CA ALA A 122 -7.55 -1.52 -17.10
C ALA A 122 -7.18 -2.58 -18.15
N PHE A 123 -7.39 -2.27 -19.45
CA PHE A 123 -7.10 -3.20 -20.54
C PHE A 123 -5.71 -2.96 -21.12
N GLN A 124 -4.81 -3.93 -20.95
CA GLN A 124 -3.42 -3.89 -21.44
C GLN A 124 -2.72 -2.56 -21.10
N CYS A 125 -2.91 -2.08 -19.86
CA CYS A 125 -2.24 -0.88 -19.39
C CYS A 125 -0.75 -1.13 -19.16
N TYR A 126 0.07 -0.13 -19.48
CA TYR A 126 1.53 -0.25 -19.48
C TYR A 126 2.11 -0.02 -18.10
N TYR A 127 3.03 -0.88 -17.70
CA TYR A 127 3.86 -0.77 -16.51
C TYR A 127 5.11 -1.64 -16.65
N ASP A 128 6.23 -1.21 -16.08
CA ASP A 128 7.50 -1.95 -16.21
C ASP A 128 7.56 -3.27 -15.42
N LYS A 129 6.65 -3.45 -14.47
CA LYS A 129 6.56 -4.63 -13.58
C LYS A 129 5.12 -5.14 -13.54
N PRO A 130 4.89 -6.42 -13.19
CA PRO A 130 3.53 -6.90 -12.94
C PRO A 130 2.91 -6.23 -11.73
N VAL A 131 1.64 -5.81 -11.84
CA VAL A 131 0.83 -5.41 -10.69
C VAL A 131 0.29 -6.66 -9.99
N VAL A 132 0.00 -6.55 -8.70
CA VAL A 132 -0.60 -7.64 -7.92
C VAL A 132 -1.92 -7.18 -7.30
N LYS A 133 -2.77 -8.14 -6.94
CA LYS A 133 -4.04 -7.85 -6.28
C LYS A 133 -3.78 -7.10 -4.97
N GLY A 134 -4.50 -6.00 -4.77
CA GLY A 134 -4.44 -5.11 -3.62
C GLY A 134 -3.52 -3.90 -3.79
N ASP A 135 -2.64 -3.87 -4.81
CA ASP A 135 -1.85 -2.67 -5.10
C ASP A 135 -2.77 -1.46 -5.29
N LYS A 136 -2.40 -0.32 -4.73
CA LYS A 136 -3.00 0.96 -5.07
C LYS A 136 -2.26 1.53 -6.27
N VAL A 137 -2.99 1.79 -7.34
CA VAL A 137 -2.42 2.23 -8.63
C VAL A 137 -3.06 3.51 -9.11
N SER A 138 -2.33 4.29 -9.90
CA SER A 138 -2.89 5.30 -10.79
C SER A 138 -2.87 4.79 -12.24
N LEU A 139 -3.92 5.12 -12.97
CA LEU A 139 -4.08 4.83 -14.40
C LEU A 139 -4.26 6.15 -15.13
N THR A 140 -3.38 6.45 -16.09
CA THR A 140 -3.46 7.66 -16.88
C THR A 140 -3.79 7.33 -18.34
N GLY A 141 -4.88 7.89 -18.87
CA GLY A 141 -5.30 7.67 -20.23
C GLY A 141 -6.76 8.06 -20.51
N LYS A 142 -7.26 7.67 -21.66
CA LYS A 142 -8.65 7.95 -22.08
C LYS A 142 -9.61 6.89 -21.57
N LEU A 143 -10.78 7.34 -21.13
CA LEU A 143 -11.87 6.45 -20.75
C LEU A 143 -12.56 5.90 -22.00
N LEU A 144 -12.98 4.65 -21.96
CA LEU A 144 -13.64 3.94 -23.08
C LEU A 144 -14.89 3.22 -22.57
N ASN A 145 -15.97 3.32 -23.30
CA ASN A 145 -17.13 2.45 -23.15
C ASN A 145 -17.02 1.28 -24.13
N TYR A 146 -16.33 0.22 -23.74
CA TYR A 146 -16.21 -0.97 -24.59
C TYR A 146 -17.45 -1.86 -24.45
N ASN A 147 -18.45 -1.60 -25.30
CA ASN A 147 -19.72 -2.36 -25.35
C ASN A 147 -20.45 -2.48 -24.00
N GLY A 148 -20.31 -1.49 -23.11
CA GLY A 148 -20.90 -1.50 -21.78
C GLY A 148 -19.92 -1.85 -20.66
N THR A 149 -18.68 -2.18 -20.99
CA THR A 149 -17.58 -2.29 -20.03
C THR A 149 -16.87 -0.94 -19.91
N PRO A 150 -16.84 -0.33 -18.72
CA PRO A 150 -16.09 0.89 -18.48
C PRO A 150 -14.61 0.54 -18.38
N GLU A 151 -13.79 1.04 -19.30
CA GLU A 151 -12.37 0.68 -19.32
C GLU A 151 -11.44 1.83 -19.71
N MET A 152 -10.17 1.66 -19.40
CA MET A 152 -9.05 2.38 -19.99
C MET A 152 -8.20 1.40 -20.79
N LYS A 153 -7.99 1.69 -22.06
CA LYS A 153 -7.20 0.85 -22.96
C LYS A 153 -5.84 1.49 -23.19
N TRP A 154 -4.76 0.72 -22.91
CA TRP A 154 -3.38 1.14 -23.12
C TRP A 154 -2.96 2.38 -22.32
N GLY A 155 -3.59 2.61 -21.16
CA GLY A 155 -3.19 3.67 -20.23
C GLY A 155 -1.85 3.36 -19.59
N GLN A 156 -1.21 4.40 -19.04
CA GLN A 156 -0.03 4.25 -18.20
C GLN A 156 -0.47 3.88 -16.79
N THR A 157 0.23 2.93 -16.19
CA THR A 157 0.01 2.53 -14.80
C THR A 157 1.20 2.95 -13.95
N GLU A 158 0.94 3.41 -12.74
CA GLU A 158 1.94 3.61 -11.70
C GLU A 158 1.44 2.95 -10.41
N VAL A 159 2.29 2.21 -9.71
CA VAL A 159 1.97 1.65 -8.39
C VAL A 159 2.31 2.68 -7.34
N LEU A 160 1.27 3.20 -6.68
CA LEU A 160 1.37 4.22 -5.63
C LEU A 160 1.69 3.59 -4.27
N ILE A 161 0.99 2.50 -3.95
CA ILE A 161 1.20 1.71 -2.74
C ILE A 161 1.21 0.23 -3.11
N PRO A 162 2.34 -0.44 -3.07
CA PRO A 162 2.41 -1.87 -3.32
C PRO A 162 1.82 -2.65 -2.12
N THR A 163 0.99 -3.64 -2.37
CA THR A 163 0.42 -4.51 -1.31
C THR A 163 1.40 -5.58 -0.86
N GLY A 164 2.23 -6.04 -1.75
CA GLY A 164 3.36 -6.89 -1.42
C GLY A 164 4.48 -6.00 -0.92
N VAL A 165 5.09 -6.32 0.22
CA VAL A 165 6.52 -6.04 0.37
C VAL A 165 7.11 -6.44 -0.99
N GLU A 166 7.72 -5.50 -1.73
CA GLU A 166 8.58 -5.91 -2.83
C GLU A 166 9.41 -7.05 -2.23
N ARG A 167 9.15 -8.26 -2.69
CA ARG A 167 10.20 -9.24 -2.64
C ARG A 167 11.22 -8.68 -3.62
N THR A 168 12.03 -7.73 -3.14
CA THR A 168 13.40 -7.71 -3.60
C THR A 168 13.72 -9.19 -3.61
N GLU A 169 14.17 -9.74 -4.74
CA GLU A 169 14.91 -10.97 -4.70
C GLU A 169 16.06 -10.66 -3.74
N VAL A 170 15.79 -10.90 -2.47
CA VAL A 170 16.80 -10.80 -1.45
C VAL A 170 17.72 -11.92 -1.90
N GLU A 171 18.88 -11.56 -2.43
CA GLU A 171 19.97 -12.53 -2.62
C GLU A 171 19.91 -13.39 -1.36
N LYS A 172 19.49 -14.64 -1.56
CA LYS A 172 19.26 -15.57 -0.45
C LYS A 172 20.61 -15.69 0.23
N LEU A 173 20.70 -15.18 1.45
CA LEU A 173 21.88 -15.43 2.26
C LEU A 173 22.06 -16.93 2.34
N ASP A 174 23.22 -17.41 1.96
CA ASP A 174 23.58 -18.82 2.12
C ASP A 174 23.88 -19.05 3.61
N TRP A 175 23.01 -19.80 4.27
CA TRP A 175 23.18 -20.14 5.69
C TRP A 175 24.42 -21.01 5.96
N GLN A 176 25.04 -21.57 4.94
CA GLN A 176 26.30 -22.30 5.03
C GLN A 176 27.53 -21.39 4.96
N ASP A 177 27.36 -20.12 4.49
CA ASP A 177 28.45 -19.14 4.49
C ASP A 177 28.84 -18.75 5.91
N GLU A 178 30.12 -18.83 6.26
CA GLU A 178 30.67 -18.50 7.58
C GLU A 178 30.45 -17.02 7.97
N LYS A 179 30.29 -16.14 6.99
CA LYS A 179 30.02 -14.70 7.21
C LYS A 179 28.58 -14.42 7.61
N VAL A 180 27.69 -15.37 7.38
CA VAL A 180 26.27 -15.24 7.71
C VAL A 180 26.03 -15.78 9.11
N GLU A 181 25.51 -14.96 9.98
CA GLU A 181 25.07 -15.38 11.31
C GLU A 181 23.69 -16.02 11.26
N VAL A 182 23.51 -17.10 12.02
CA VAL A 182 22.26 -17.86 12.13
C VAL A 182 21.66 -17.67 13.50
N TYR A 183 20.39 -17.25 13.55
CA TYR A 183 19.67 -17.07 14.80
C TYR A 183 18.41 -17.94 14.83
N SER A 184 18.07 -18.42 16.04
CA SER A 184 16.75 -18.97 16.31
C SER A 184 15.67 -17.88 16.27
N VAL A 185 14.40 -18.27 16.18
CA VAL A 185 13.27 -17.32 16.27
C VAL A 185 13.17 -16.61 17.63
N THR A 186 13.86 -17.12 18.63
CA THR A 186 13.95 -16.49 19.97
C THR A 186 15.13 -15.51 20.08
N GLY A 187 15.89 -15.29 18.98
CA GLY A 187 17.03 -14.37 18.93
C GLY A 187 18.35 -14.93 19.42
N GLN A 188 18.44 -16.24 19.72
CA GLN A 188 19.68 -16.87 20.13
C GLN A 188 20.57 -17.11 18.92
N ASN A 189 21.85 -16.69 18.96
CA ASN A 189 22.83 -16.99 17.92
C ASN A 189 23.20 -18.47 17.99
N ILE A 190 22.97 -19.18 16.88
CA ILE A 190 23.21 -20.62 16.73
C ILE A 190 24.09 -20.91 15.50
N SER A 191 24.90 -19.94 15.07
CA SER A 191 25.78 -20.07 13.90
C SER A 191 26.72 -21.28 13.97
N SER A 192 27.08 -21.71 15.17
CA SER A 192 27.89 -22.92 15.39
C SER A 192 27.19 -24.23 14.99
N LEU A 193 25.84 -24.22 14.91
CA LEU A 193 25.03 -25.38 14.54
C LEU A 193 24.63 -25.37 13.06
N ARG A 194 25.14 -24.44 12.25
CA ARG A 194 24.71 -24.24 10.85
C ARG A 194 24.68 -25.52 10.00
N HIS A 195 25.61 -26.43 10.16
CA HIS A 195 25.67 -27.68 9.39
C HIS A 195 24.72 -28.79 9.89
N THR A 196 24.08 -28.57 11.04
CA THR A 196 23.19 -29.55 11.69
C THR A 196 21.89 -28.93 12.16
N LEU A 197 21.42 -27.89 11.46
CA LEU A 197 20.16 -27.23 11.83
C LEU A 197 18.98 -28.20 11.76
N PRO A 198 18.23 -28.39 12.84
CA PRO A 198 17.00 -29.15 12.82
C PRO A 198 15.97 -28.50 11.89
N GLN A 199 14.97 -29.27 11.51
CA GLN A 199 13.81 -28.74 10.81
C GLN A 199 13.17 -27.60 11.61
N GLY A 200 13.02 -26.43 10.98
CA GLY A 200 12.53 -25.25 11.69
C GLY A 200 12.69 -23.94 10.92
N VAL A 201 12.37 -22.85 11.62
CA VAL A 201 12.47 -21.48 11.09
C VAL A 201 13.65 -20.78 11.73
N TYR A 202 14.49 -20.14 10.91
CA TYR A 202 15.70 -19.46 11.33
C TYR A 202 15.81 -18.08 10.71
N ILE A 203 16.56 -17.20 11.36
CA ILE A 203 16.88 -15.85 10.88
C ILE A 203 18.36 -15.83 10.50
N LEU A 204 18.65 -15.48 9.28
CA LEU A 204 20.01 -15.26 8.77
C LEU A 204 20.31 -13.77 8.78
N ARG A 205 21.50 -13.40 9.20
CA ARG A 205 22.00 -12.04 9.23
C ARG A 205 23.42 -11.96 8.68
N ASP A 206 23.66 -10.98 7.81
CA ASP A 206 24.98 -10.48 7.50
C ASP A 206 25.07 -8.97 7.85
N GLU A 207 26.16 -8.29 7.50
CA GLU A 207 26.38 -6.88 7.85
C GLU A 207 25.25 -5.94 7.41
N ASN A 208 24.55 -6.26 6.29
CA ASN A 208 23.59 -5.37 5.65
C ASN A 208 22.20 -5.99 5.42
N LYS A 209 22.05 -7.29 5.64
CA LYS A 209 20.82 -8.02 5.26
C LYS A 209 20.37 -8.96 6.37
N VAL A 210 19.05 -9.12 6.45
CA VAL A 210 18.40 -10.08 7.35
C VAL A 210 17.39 -10.90 6.54
N ASN A 211 17.49 -12.21 6.58
CA ASN A 211 16.60 -13.14 5.87
C ASN A 211 16.01 -14.16 6.82
N LYS A 212 14.78 -14.60 6.50
CA LYS A 212 14.14 -15.74 7.15
C LYS A 212 14.26 -16.97 6.25
N ILE A 213 14.70 -18.08 6.80
CA ILE A 213 14.71 -19.39 6.12
C ILE A 213 13.84 -20.42 6.85
N VAL A 214 13.41 -21.42 6.10
CA VAL A 214 12.73 -22.60 6.64
C VAL A 214 13.57 -23.82 6.21
N VAL A 215 14.12 -24.54 7.19
CA VAL A 215 14.80 -25.83 6.98
C VAL A 215 13.75 -26.92 7.07
N GLN A 216 13.62 -27.75 6.02
CA GLN A 216 12.66 -28.85 5.91
C GLN A 216 13.34 -30.19 6.16
#